data_4d3c6818787c126c2e0e7b4c71f44235
#
_entry.id   4d3c6818787c126c2e0e7b4c71f44235
#
_cell.length_a   1.000
_cell.length_b   1.000
_cell.length_c   1.000
_cell.angle_alpha   90.00
_cell.angle_beta   90.00
_cell.angle_gamma   90.00
#
_symmetry.space_group_name_H-M   'P 1'
#
loop_
_entity.id
_entity.type
_entity.pdbx_description
1 polymer ?
#
loop_
_entity_poly.entity_id
_entity_poly.type
_entity_poly.pdbx_seq_one_letter_code
_entity_poly.pdbx_strand_id
1 'polypeptide(L)'
;LLSPKPDESFRYFTELLGMECVHREGQSVYLRGYGDNASTTLKLSESDKPGVGHVGWRAISPQALERRAAEIEKTGLGLGWSNGDFGHGRAYQFFDPDGHKQEIYYEEDRYIAPDDKRSTLKNLPMKYPGRGVGVRRTDHLALLCKDVGPNREFAQENLGLQLREQVLFDEGKFEVGSWMS
;
A
#
# COMPACT_ATOMS: atom_id res chain seq x y z
N LEU A 1 -6.32 -5.53 0.34
CA LEU A 1 -7.78 -5.39 0.18
C LEU A 1 -8.49 -6.62 0.75
N LEU A 2 -9.73 -6.41 1.23
CA LEU A 2 -10.61 -7.46 1.74
C LEU A 2 -11.78 -7.63 0.78
N SER A 3 -12.16 -8.87 0.47
CA SER A 3 -13.25 -9.16 -0.45
C SER A 3 -14.13 -10.31 0.03
N PRO A 4 -15.47 -10.13 0.03
CA PRO A 4 -16.40 -11.24 0.27
C PRO A 4 -16.60 -12.11 -0.99
N LYS A 5 -15.99 -11.72 -2.11
CA LYS A 5 -16.03 -12.43 -3.38
C LYS A 5 -14.61 -12.55 -3.97
N PRO A 6 -13.73 -13.33 -3.33
CA PRO A 6 -12.31 -13.34 -3.66
C PRO A 6 -12.03 -13.76 -5.11
N ASP A 7 -12.78 -14.72 -5.66
CA ASP A 7 -12.59 -15.17 -7.04
C ASP A 7 -13.02 -14.13 -8.09
N GLU A 8 -14.11 -13.39 -7.83
CA GLU A 8 -14.52 -12.29 -8.72
C GLU A 8 -13.48 -11.17 -8.68
N SER A 9 -13.03 -10.80 -7.48
CA SER A 9 -12.00 -9.79 -7.29
C SER A 9 -10.67 -10.22 -7.92
N PHE A 10 -10.25 -11.47 -7.75
CA PHE A 10 -9.06 -12.01 -8.37
C PHE A 10 -9.12 -11.91 -9.91
N ARG A 11 -10.23 -12.31 -10.52
CA ARG A 11 -10.43 -12.17 -11.98
C ARG A 11 -10.40 -10.72 -12.42
N TYR A 12 -11.06 -9.83 -11.67
CA TYR A 12 -11.02 -8.40 -11.95
C TYR A 12 -9.59 -7.87 -12.02
N PHE A 13 -8.78 -8.14 -11.01
CA PHE A 13 -7.40 -7.63 -10.97
C PHE A 13 -6.49 -8.31 -11.99
N THR A 14 -6.66 -9.61 -12.26
CA THR A 14 -5.74 -10.35 -13.15
C THR A 14 -6.16 -10.33 -14.61
N GLU A 15 -7.44 -10.45 -14.91
CA GLU A 15 -7.94 -10.51 -16.30
C GLU A 15 -8.23 -9.11 -16.84
N LEU A 16 -9.01 -8.28 -16.11
CA LEU A 16 -9.39 -6.95 -16.59
C LEU A 16 -8.29 -5.92 -16.39
N LEU A 17 -7.64 -5.89 -15.23
CA LEU A 17 -6.56 -4.97 -14.95
C LEU A 17 -5.18 -5.48 -15.40
N GLY A 18 -5.03 -6.76 -15.66
CA GLY A 18 -3.81 -7.36 -16.19
C GLY A 18 -2.68 -7.48 -15.14
N MET A 19 -3.01 -7.46 -13.85
CA MET A 19 -2.01 -7.66 -12.80
C MET A 19 -1.52 -9.12 -12.76
N GLU A 20 -0.28 -9.31 -12.32
CA GLU A 20 0.31 -10.64 -12.14
C GLU A 20 0.08 -11.14 -10.71
N CYS A 21 -0.40 -12.39 -10.60
CA CYS A 21 -0.42 -13.11 -9.34
C CYS A 21 0.96 -13.76 -9.11
N VAL A 22 1.61 -13.37 -8.03
CA VAL A 22 2.99 -13.81 -7.71
C VAL A 22 3.05 -14.82 -6.58
N HIS A 23 2.05 -14.82 -5.70
CA HIS A 23 1.98 -15.75 -4.58
C HIS A 23 0.55 -15.99 -4.13
N ARG A 24 0.33 -17.15 -3.50
CA ARG A 24 -0.93 -17.49 -2.82
C ARG A 24 -0.59 -18.16 -1.48
N GLU A 25 -1.26 -17.71 -0.43
CA GLU A 25 -1.09 -18.27 0.90
C GLU A 25 -2.42 -18.22 1.67
N GLY A 26 -2.89 -19.38 2.09
CA GLY A 26 -4.20 -19.49 2.74
C GLY A 26 -5.31 -18.87 1.88
N GLN A 27 -6.04 -17.92 2.44
CA GLN A 27 -7.13 -17.19 1.79
C GLN A 27 -6.67 -15.86 1.15
N SER A 28 -5.38 -15.71 0.92
CA SER A 28 -4.81 -14.50 0.35
C SER A 28 -4.10 -14.76 -0.98
N VAL A 29 -4.20 -13.78 -1.88
CA VAL A 29 -3.41 -13.73 -3.12
C VAL A 29 -2.62 -12.43 -3.15
N TYR A 30 -1.42 -12.50 -3.71
CA TYR A 30 -0.49 -11.38 -3.79
C TYR A 30 -0.28 -11.03 -5.26
N LEU A 31 -0.55 -9.79 -5.58
CA LEU A 31 -0.61 -9.27 -6.94
C LEU A 31 0.41 -8.12 -7.10
N ARG A 32 0.78 -7.89 -8.35
CA ARG A 32 1.64 -6.76 -8.74
C ARG A 32 1.30 -6.22 -10.12
N GLY A 33 1.54 -4.95 -10.35
CA GLY A 33 1.57 -4.36 -11.69
C GLY A 33 2.86 -4.75 -12.44
N TYR A 34 2.84 -4.75 -13.77
CA TYR A 34 4.00 -5.19 -14.55
C TYR A 34 5.22 -4.28 -14.40
N GLY A 35 5.05 -3.04 -13.99
CA GLY A 35 6.11 -2.06 -13.76
C GLY A 35 6.54 -1.91 -12.29
N ASP A 36 5.96 -2.67 -11.36
CA ASP A 36 6.36 -2.64 -9.95
C ASP A 36 7.73 -3.31 -9.76
N ASN A 37 8.61 -2.68 -8.99
CA ASN A 37 9.90 -3.27 -8.64
C ASN A 37 9.79 -4.21 -7.43
N ALA A 38 8.80 -3.99 -6.58
CA ALA A 38 8.48 -4.88 -5.47
C ALA A 38 7.92 -6.22 -5.98
N SER A 39 8.15 -7.29 -5.20
CA SER A 39 7.60 -8.61 -5.51
C SER A 39 6.08 -8.61 -5.49
N THR A 40 5.46 -7.82 -4.62
CA THR A 40 4.01 -7.61 -4.54
C THR A 40 3.69 -6.18 -4.12
N THR A 41 2.55 -5.66 -4.57
CA THR A 41 2.06 -4.33 -4.23
C THR A 41 0.58 -4.32 -3.85
N LEU A 42 -0.09 -5.46 -4.00
CA LEU A 42 -1.48 -5.61 -3.64
C LEU A 42 -1.73 -7.01 -3.07
N LYS A 43 -2.17 -7.05 -1.81
CA LYS A 43 -2.71 -8.26 -1.18
C LYS A 43 -4.23 -8.22 -1.24
N LEU A 44 -4.85 -9.28 -1.73
CA LEU A 44 -6.28 -9.50 -1.72
C LEU A 44 -6.57 -10.70 -0.84
N SER A 45 -7.37 -10.51 0.22
CA SER A 45 -7.75 -11.57 1.16
C SER A 45 -9.26 -11.75 1.19
N GLU A 46 -9.69 -12.98 1.37
CA GLU A 46 -11.08 -13.29 1.65
C GLU A 46 -11.51 -12.68 2.99
N SER A 47 -12.74 -12.19 3.06
CA SER A 47 -13.34 -11.60 4.25
C SER A 47 -14.85 -11.53 4.09
N ASP A 48 -15.59 -11.59 5.18
CA ASP A 48 -17.05 -11.43 5.16
C ASP A 48 -17.52 -10.06 4.68
N LYS A 49 -16.66 -9.04 4.77
CA LYS A 49 -16.95 -7.66 4.37
C LYS A 49 -15.88 -7.09 3.46
N PRO A 50 -16.28 -6.28 2.46
CA PRO A 50 -15.31 -5.57 1.65
C PRO A 50 -14.62 -4.46 2.46
N GLY A 51 -13.36 -4.16 2.12
CA GLY A 51 -12.64 -3.08 2.78
C GLY A 51 -11.16 -3.03 2.48
N VAL A 52 -10.49 -2.10 3.17
CA VAL A 52 -9.03 -2.02 3.20
C VAL A 52 -8.56 -2.80 4.43
N GLY A 53 -7.76 -3.85 4.22
CA GLY A 53 -7.17 -4.61 5.30
C GLY A 53 -6.10 -3.82 6.03
N HIS A 54 -5.15 -3.28 5.28
CA HIS A 54 -4.12 -2.34 5.75
C HIS A 54 -3.48 -1.62 4.58
N VAL A 55 -2.73 -0.57 4.89
CA VAL A 55 -1.84 0.15 3.96
C VAL A 55 -0.42 0.00 4.44
N GLY A 56 0.49 -0.43 3.56
CA GLY A 56 1.91 -0.56 3.86
C GLY A 56 2.73 0.62 3.34
N TRP A 57 3.59 1.18 4.19
CA TRP A 57 4.51 2.26 3.86
C TRP A 57 5.95 1.77 3.97
N ARG A 58 6.74 2.04 2.95
CA ARG A 58 8.15 1.69 2.99
C ARG A 58 8.98 2.85 3.53
N ALA A 59 9.67 2.63 4.63
CA ALA A 59 10.61 3.59 5.20
C ALA A 59 11.86 3.74 4.30
N ILE A 60 12.48 4.91 4.31
CA ILE A 60 13.68 5.19 3.49
C ILE A 60 14.93 4.46 3.97
N SER A 61 14.98 4.04 5.24
CA SER A 61 16.09 3.29 5.83
C SER A 61 15.63 2.50 7.07
N PRO A 62 16.41 1.49 7.54
CA PRO A 62 16.13 0.80 8.80
C PRO A 62 16.03 1.75 9.98
N GLN A 63 16.92 2.76 10.05
CA GLN A 63 16.92 3.76 11.11
C GLN A 63 15.68 4.66 11.06
N ALA A 64 15.17 4.96 9.85
CA ALA A 64 13.93 5.69 9.69
C ALA A 64 12.73 4.87 10.17
N LEU A 65 12.71 3.56 9.88
CA LEU A 65 11.68 2.65 10.40
C LEU A 65 11.62 2.70 11.94
N GLU A 66 12.76 2.52 12.62
CA GLU A 66 12.80 2.56 14.09
C GLU A 66 12.34 3.91 14.66
N ARG A 67 12.80 5.02 14.08
CA ARG A 67 12.37 6.35 14.54
C ARG A 67 10.87 6.56 14.36
N ARG A 68 10.32 6.18 13.18
CA ARG A 68 8.89 6.35 12.91
C ARG A 68 8.03 5.45 13.80
N ALA A 69 8.43 4.20 14.01
CA ALA A 69 7.77 3.31 14.95
C ALA A 69 7.73 3.91 16.37
N ALA A 70 8.85 4.46 16.85
CA ALA A 70 8.92 5.09 18.16
C ALA A 70 8.05 6.36 18.28
N GLU A 71 7.92 7.17 17.22
CA GLU A 71 7.01 8.33 17.22
C GLU A 71 5.54 7.88 17.19
N ILE A 72 5.20 6.91 16.37
CA ILE A 72 3.84 6.34 16.32
C ILE A 72 3.44 5.73 17.67
N GLU A 73 4.35 5.04 18.35
CA GLU A 73 4.12 4.47 19.68
C GLU A 73 3.67 5.53 20.70
N LYS A 74 4.29 6.72 20.68
CA LYS A 74 3.97 7.84 21.58
C LYS A 74 2.55 8.38 21.38
N THR A 75 1.96 8.18 20.21
CA THR A 75 0.58 8.61 19.92
C THR A 75 -0.48 7.73 20.60
N GLY A 76 -0.09 6.54 21.06
CA GLY A 76 -1.02 5.52 21.57
C GLY A 76 -1.79 4.77 20.49
N LEU A 77 -1.52 5.02 19.20
CA LEU A 77 -2.16 4.34 18.06
C LEU A 77 -1.35 3.15 17.56
N GLY A 78 -0.18 2.87 18.14
CA GLY A 78 0.66 1.73 17.81
C GLY A 78 0.01 0.40 18.20
N LEU A 79 0.19 -0.60 17.35
CA LEU A 79 -0.24 -1.99 17.57
C LEU A 79 0.95 -2.93 17.83
N GLY A 80 2.18 -2.43 17.61
CA GLY A 80 3.41 -3.20 17.80
C GLY A 80 3.97 -3.79 16.52
N TRP A 81 5.03 -4.59 16.69
CA TRP A 81 5.78 -5.21 15.62
C TRP A 81 5.15 -6.51 15.13
N SER A 82 5.17 -6.73 13.82
CA SER A 82 4.87 -7.99 13.15
C SER A 82 6.13 -8.53 12.47
N ASN A 83 6.13 -9.83 12.16
CA ASN A 83 7.23 -10.47 11.41
C ASN A 83 7.25 -10.11 9.91
N GLY A 84 6.31 -9.28 9.47
CA GLY A 84 6.12 -8.94 8.05
C GLY A 84 5.13 -9.86 7.35
N ASP A 85 5.12 -9.80 6.03
CA ASP A 85 4.24 -10.57 5.16
C ASP A 85 5.00 -10.96 3.89
N PHE A 86 4.39 -11.72 2.98
CA PHE A 86 5.01 -12.02 1.70
C PHE A 86 5.44 -10.73 0.96
N GLY A 87 6.71 -10.65 0.63
CA GLY A 87 7.30 -9.54 -0.11
C GLY A 87 7.92 -8.44 0.73
N HIS A 88 7.77 -8.46 2.05
CA HIS A 88 8.47 -7.52 2.93
C HIS A 88 8.79 -8.11 4.31
N GLY A 89 9.83 -7.56 4.92
CA GLY A 89 10.28 -7.95 6.25
C GLY A 89 9.39 -7.39 7.37
N ARG A 90 9.94 -7.40 8.59
CA ARG A 90 9.21 -6.95 9.78
C ARG A 90 8.62 -5.55 9.60
N ALA A 91 7.42 -5.35 10.16
CA ALA A 91 6.69 -4.10 10.07
C ALA A 91 6.16 -3.67 11.43
N TYR A 92 6.08 -2.36 11.67
CA TYR A 92 5.38 -1.79 12.81
C TYR A 92 3.95 -1.44 12.40
N GLN A 93 2.96 -2.04 13.05
CA GLN A 93 1.54 -1.86 12.75
C GLN A 93 0.94 -0.78 13.65
N PHE A 94 -0.02 -0.03 13.11
CA PHE A 94 -0.69 1.05 13.82
C PHE A 94 -2.05 1.39 13.20
N PHE A 95 -2.83 2.20 13.88
CA PHE A 95 -3.99 2.88 13.30
C PHE A 95 -3.69 4.34 13.02
N ASP A 96 -4.30 4.90 11.98
CA ASP A 96 -4.39 6.35 11.85
C ASP A 96 -5.50 6.90 12.77
N PRO A 97 -5.67 8.25 12.89
CA PRO A 97 -6.70 8.83 13.76
C PRO A 97 -8.14 8.40 13.47
N ASP A 98 -8.45 7.98 12.23
CA ASP A 98 -9.78 7.49 11.85
C ASP A 98 -9.93 5.96 11.95
N GLY A 99 -8.87 5.27 12.36
CA GLY A 99 -8.88 3.83 12.60
C GLY A 99 -8.57 2.98 11.37
N HIS A 100 -7.98 3.54 10.31
CA HIS A 100 -7.46 2.71 9.22
C HIS A 100 -6.18 2.03 9.68
N LYS A 101 -6.15 0.70 9.55
CA LYS A 101 -4.96 -0.07 9.85
C LYS A 101 -3.87 0.22 8.83
N GLN A 102 -2.67 0.49 9.33
CA GLN A 102 -1.50 0.77 8.51
C GLN A 102 -0.29 0.03 9.08
N GLU A 103 0.76 -0.05 8.30
CA GLU A 103 2.05 -0.55 8.75
C GLU A 103 3.19 0.19 8.05
N ILE A 104 4.33 0.26 8.72
CA ILE A 104 5.57 0.76 8.16
C ILE A 104 6.65 -0.32 8.23
N TYR A 105 7.36 -0.56 7.12
CA TYR A 105 8.42 -1.56 6.97
C TYR A 105 9.61 -0.96 6.20
N TYR A 106 10.72 -1.68 6.12
CA TYR A 106 11.88 -1.27 5.32
C TYR A 106 12.30 -2.32 4.31
N GLU A 107 12.47 -3.55 4.75
CA GLU A 107 12.92 -4.66 3.89
C GLU A 107 11.84 -5.03 2.88
N GLU A 108 12.21 -5.08 1.62
CA GLU A 108 11.29 -5.37 0.52
C GLU A 108 11.96 -6.31 -0.48
N ASP A 109 11.26 -7.38 -0.81
CA ASP A 109 11.70 -8.31 -1.84
C ASP A 109 11.50 -7.71 -3.22
N ARG A 110 12.56 -7.73 -4.04
CA ARG A 110 12.48 -7.28 -5.41
C ARG A 110 11.96 -8.38 -6.33
N TYR A 111 11.09 -7.98 -7.24
CA TYR A 111 10.64 -8.88 -8.29
C TYR A 111 11.76 -9.15 -9.30
N ILE A 112 11.99 -10.43 -9.57
CA ILE A 112 12.89 -10.90 -10.62
C ILE A 112 12.04 -11.64 -11.64
N ALA A 113 11.86 -11.02 -12.81
CA ALA A 113 11.08 -11.63 -13.87
C ALA A 113 11.77 -12.88 -14.43
N PRO A 114 11.00 -13.96 -14.69
CA PRO A 114 11.48 -15.07 -15.53
C PRO A 114 11.94 -14.56 -16.90
N ASP A 115 12.83 -15.30 -17.55
CA ASP A 115 13.48 -14.85 -18.79
C ASP A 115 12.49 -14.53 -19.92
N ASP A 116 11.43 -15.31 -20.05
CA ASP A 116 10.35 -15.10 -21.03
C ASP A 116 9.53 -13.83 -20.77
N LYS A 117 9.47 -13.37 -19.52
CA LYS A 117 8.74 -12.16 -19.11
C LYS A 117 9.63 -10.95 -18.91
N ARG A 118 10.95 -11.11 -18.92
CA ARG A 118 11.91 -10.03 -18.68
C ARG A 118 11.82 -8.94 -19.74
N SER A 119 11.75 -7.68 -19.28
CA SER A 119 11.83 -6.52 -20.17
C SER A 119 13.27 -6.24 -20.59
N THR A 120 13.44 -5.72 -21.81
CA THR A 120 14.71 -5.17 -22.28
C THR A 120 14.94 -3.72 -21.83
N LEU A 121 13.90 -3.08 -21.28
CA LEU A 121 13.96 -1.71 -20.77
C LEU A 121 14.49 -1.72 -19.34
N LYS A 122 15.50 -0.86 -19.06
CA LYS A 122 16.18 -0.82 -17.76
C LYS A 122 15.25 -0.50 -16.56
N ASN A 123 14.19 0.27 -16.81
CA ASN A 123 13.28 0.76 -15.75
C ASN A 123 11.96 -0.02 -15.71
N LEU A 124 11.90 -1.16 -16.35
CA LEU A 124 10.70 -1.97 -16.43
C LEU A 124 11.06 -3.42 -16.10
N PRO A 125 10.71 -3.90 -14.90
CA PRO A 125 11.12 -5.24 -14.46
C PRO A 125 10.50 -6.37 -15.28
N MET A 126 9.32 -6.14 -15.89
CA MET A 126 8.61 -7.15 -16.66
C MET A 126 8.02 -6.53 -17.94
N LYS A 127 7.91 -7.30 -19.01
CA LYS A 127 7.16 -6.91 -20.20
C LYS A 127 5.68 -6.70 -19.85
N TYR A 128 5.02 -5.86 -20.65
CA TYR A 128 3.56 -5.78 -20.62
C TYR A 128 2.94 -7.17 -20.84
N PRO A 129 2.00 -7.62 -19.99
CA PRO A 129 1.50 -9.01 -20.01
C PRO A 129 0.61 -9.34 -21.20
N GLY A 130 0.23 -8.38 -22.03
CA GLY A 130 -0.61 -8.58 -23.21
C GLY A 130 -2.08 -8.89 -22.90
N ARG A 131 -2.52 -8.61 -21.66
CA ARG A 131 -3.91 -8.82 -21.24
C ARG A 131 -4.41 -7.67 -20.38
N GLY A 132 -5.72 -7.45 -20.38
CA GLY A 132 -6.38 -6.39 -19.64
C GLY A 132 -5.92 -4.99 -20.06
N VAL A 133 -6.18 -4.00 -19.22
CA VAL A 133 -5.73 -2.63 -19.45
C VAL A 133 -4.25 -2.42 -19.11
N GLY A 134 -3.60 -3.40 -18.49
CA GLY A 134 -2.18 -3.40 -18.18
C GLY A 134 -1.80 -2.37 -17.12
N VAL A 135 -2.24 -2.58 -15.90
CA VAL A 135 -1.84 -1.75 -14.75
C VAL A 135 -0.33 -1.81 -14.58
N ARG A 136 0.32 -0.68 -14.79
CA ARG A 136 1.78 -0.58 -14.67
C ARG A 136 2.22 -0.67 -13.22
N ARG A 137 1.60 0.12 -12.34
CA ARG A 137 1.89 0.16 -10.90
C ARG A 137 0.74 0.84 -10.15
N THR A 138 0.67 0.62 -8.85
CA THR A 138 -0.13 1.44 -7.94
C THR A 138 0.52 2.82 -7.84
N ASP A 139 -0.23 3.87 -8.06
CA ASP A 139 0.25 5.25 -8.00
C ASP A 139 -0.07 5.87 -6.63
N HIS A 140 -1.33 5.84 -6.25
CA HIS A 140 -1.78 6.34 -4.97
C HIS A 140 -3.02 5.57 -4.49
N LEU A 141 -3.36 5.79 -3.24
CA LEU A 141 -4.60 5.34 -2.64
C LEU A 141 -5.30 6.53 -1.97
N ALA A 142 -6.62 6.47 -1.87
CA ALA A 142 -7.41 7.43 -1.12
C ALA A 142 -8.02 6.75 0.11
N LEU A 143 -7.84 7.37 1.27
CA LEU A 143 -8.52 7.00 2.52
C LEU A 143 -9.58 8.04 2.83
N LEU A 144 -10.81 7.59 3.07
CA LEU A 144 -11.89 8.47 3.49
C LEU A 144 -11.84 8.61 5.02
N CYS A 145 -11.75 9.83 5.50
CA CYS A 145 -11.69 10.16 6.92
C CYS A 145 -12.81 11.13 7.30
N LYS A 146 -13.12 11.19 8.59
CA LYS A 146 -14.13 12.12 9.14
C LYS A 146 -13.62 13.55 9.13
N ASP A 147 -12.33 13.71 9.43
CA ASP A 147 -11.64 14.98 9.45
C ASP A 147 -10.26 14.81 8.80
N VAL A 148 -10.02 15.56 7.73
CA VAL A 148 -8.77 15.47 6.95
C VAL A 148 -7.58 16.03 7.73
N GLY A 149 -7.78 17.13 8.46
CA GLY A 149 -6.72 17.82 9.19
C GLY A 149 -5.91 16.92 10.13
N PRO A 150 -6.53 16.26 11.11
CA PRO A 150 -5.83 15.36 12.03
C PRO A 150 -5.10 14.20 11.34
N ASN A 151 -5.68 13.64 10.28
CA ASN A 151 -5.05 12.57 9.51
C ASN A 151 -3.84 13.07 8.72
N ARG A 152 -3.94 14.25 8.13
CA ARG A 152 -2.82 14.91 7.46
C ARG A 152 -1.68 15.20 8.44
N GLU A 153 -1.99 15.80 9.60
CA GLU A 153 -1.01 16.11 10.64
C GLU A 153 -0.32 14.84 11.14
N PHE A 154 -1.08 13.80 11.44
CA PHE A 154 -0.54 12.51 11.83
C PHE A 154 0.45 11.97 10.77
N ALA A 155 0.07 12.01 9.51
CA ALA A 155 0.91 11.51 8.42
C ALA A 155 2.19 12.36 8.23
N GLN A 156 2.12 13.67 8.40
CA GLN A 156 3.29 14.56 8.35
C GLN A 156 4.26 14.31 9.51
N GLU A 157 3.75 14.26 10.72
CA GLU A 157 4.56 14.15 11.93
C GLU A 157 5.13 12.74 12.10
N ASN A 158 4.31 11.71 11.92
CA ASN A 158 4.68 10.33 12.24
C ASN A 158 5.24 9.54 11.05
N LEU A 159 4.70 9.74 9.84
CA LEU A 159 5.22 9.09 8.64
C LEU A 159 6.23 9.94 7.87
N GLY A 160 6.24 11.25 8.09
CA GLY A 160 7.13 12.20 7.41
C GLY A 160 6.71 12.50 5.98
N LEU A 161 5.44 12.28 5.67
CA LEU A 161 4.89 12.66 4.38
C LEU A 161 4.80 14.19 4.28
N GLN A 162 4.97 14.69 3.07
CA GLN A 162 4.88 16.12 2.80
C GLN A 162 3.56 16.43 2.11
N LEU A 163 2.87 17.46 2.58
CA LEU A 163 1.70 17.99 1.90
C LEU A 163 2.10 18.56 0.53
N ARG A 164 1.45 18.10 -0.53
CA ARG A 164 1.65 18.56 -1.91
C ARG A 164 0.52 19.42 -2.39
N GLU A 165 -0.70 18.97 -2.17
CA GLU A 165 -1.91 19.68 -2.57
C GLU A 165 -2.96 19.56 -1.47
N GLN A 166 -3.83 20.55 -1.39
CA GLN A 166 -4.90 20.65 -0.41
C GLN A 166 -6.15 21.23 -1.07
N VAL A 167 -7.30 20.67 -0.77
CA VAL A 167 -8.58 21.22 -1.16
C VAL A 167 -9.27 21.81 0.06
N LEU A 168 -9.54 23.11 0.00
CA LEU A 168 -10.19 23.87 1.05
C LEU A 168 -11.53 24.43 0.54
N PHE A 169 -12.55 24.37 1.38
CA PHE A 169 -13.83 25.03 1.15
C PHE A 169 -14.07 26.14 2.16
N ASP A 170 -15.07 26.98 1.88
CA ASP A 170 -15.51 28.09 2.74
C ASP A 170 -14.37 29.01 3.16
N GLU A 171 -13.69 29.58 2.17
CA GLU A 171 -12.56 30.51 2.37
C GLU A 171 -11.43 29.92 3.23
N GLY A 172 -11.23 28.59 3.12
CA GLY A 172 -10.15 27.90 3.84
C GLY A 172 -10.52 27.35 5.22
N LYS A 173 -11.79 27.40 5.62
CA LYS A 173 -12.23 26.91 6.93
C LYS A 173 -12.35 25.38 6.99
N PHE A 174 -12.61 24.72 5.85
CA PHE A 174 -12.80 23.28 5.78
C PHE A 174 -11.78 22.64 4.84
N GLU A 175 -10.98 21.76 5.37
CA GLU A 175 -10.11 20.87 4.59
C GLU A 175 -10.89 19.62 4.18
N VAL A 176 -11.04 19.38 2.88
CA VAL A 176 -11.82 18.25 2.35
C VAL A 176 -10.97 17.22 1.64
N GLY A 177 -9.71 17.52 1.41
CA GLY A 177 -8.75 16.59 0.84
C GLY A 177 -7.33 17.11 0.90
N SER A 178 -6.38 16.19 1.06
CA SER A 178 -4.95 16.49 0.97
C SER A 178 -4.21 15.37 0.25
N TRP A 179 -3.30 15.76 -0.64
CA TRP A 179 -2.38 14.86 -1.31
C TRP A 179 -1.01 14.97 -0.66
N MET A 180 -0.46 13.81 -0.31
CA MET A 180 0.78 13.70 0.45
C MET A 180 1.74 12.71 -0.21
N SER A 181 3.04 12.98 -0.14
CA SER A 181 4.09 12.08 -0.66
C SER A 181 5.39 12.17 0.15
#